data_fd42b590af8a95f05711d9a74340a5d0
#
_entry.id   fd42b590af8a95f05711d9a74340a5d0
#
_cell.length_a   1.000
_cell.length_b   1.000
_cell.length_c   1.000
_cell.angle_alpha   90.00
_cell.angle_beta   90.00
_cell.angle_gamma   90.00
#
_symmetry.space_group_name_H-M   'P 1'
#
loop_
_entity.id
_entity.type
_entity.pdbx_description
1 polymer ?
#
loop_
_entity_poly.entity_id
_entity_poly.type
_entity_poly.pdbx_seq_one_letter_code
_entity_poly.pdbx_strand_id
1 'polypeptide(L)'
;LDGTLTSLSGTLDQADGLFDQLVDTLNQTKTTISSTQDSLRQVASDVATVRTDIATLDSSAAYQKIRDTLHLDDKGFGDFMGNPVTLTTKVVYATDNYGSAVTPFYTNLALWVGGFVLIAIYKLEVDREGIRRITATQAYLGRWLLLVTIGFLQAVIATIGDLVLGIQCEHPLLFILAGIFCSFVYINIIYALAVAFRHIGKAIAVILVIVQIPGASGLYPIEMMPNFFRELHPWLPFTYGINAMRGPIAGLYANHYWLDMLHLFWYLPAALFVGLVIRRYAMNLNALFDRRLGDTDLMITEHNSMVNEQVSLNSVFRTVSDSKELRDIIAHRAHRFFARYPKRSLPVWHC
;
A
#
# COMPACT_ATOMS: atom_id res chain seq x y z
N LEU A 1 -17.92 1.99 41.85
CA LEU A 1 -17.51 0.65 42.30
C LEU A 1 -18.33 -0.44 41.59
N ASP A 2 -19.66 -0.35 41.52
CA ASP A 2 -20.52 -1.36 40.89
C ASP A 2 -20.22 -1.52 39.36
N GLY A 3 -20.00 -0.42 38.63
CA GLY A 3 -19.69 -0.48 37.20
C GLY A 3 -18.34 -1.13 36.90
N THR A 4 -17.35 -0.96 37.76
CA THR A 4 -16.03 -1.59 37.62
C THR A 4 -16.07 -3.09 37.95
N LEU A 5 -16.87 -3.46 38.96
CA LEU A 5 -17.07 -4.87 39.31
C LEU A 5 -17.83 -5.62 38.20
N THR A 6 -18.86 -5.01 37.63
CA THR A 6 -19.61 -5.60 36.51
C THR A 6 -18.72 -5.75 35.26
N SER A 7 -17.86 -4.77 34.95
CA SER A 7 -16.90 -4.84 33.87
C SER A 7 -15.84 -5.92 34.11
N LEU A 8 -15.36 -6.07 35.34
CA LEU A 8 -14.40 -7.12 35.70
C LEU A 8 -15.03 -8.51 35.61
N SER A 9 -16.29 -8.68 36.06
CA SER A 9 -17.03 -9.94 35.91
C SER A 9 -17.20 -10.31 34.45
N GLY A 10 -17.56 -9.36 33.57
CA GLY A 10 -17.67 -9.60 32.14
C GLY A 10 -16.33 -9.96 31.48
N THR A 11 -15.21 -9.41 31.98
CA THR A 11 -13.89 -9.78 31.49
C THR A 11 -13.48 -11.18 31.95
N LEU A 12 -13.85 -11.57 33.15
CA LEU A 12 -13.61 -12.93 33.65
C LEU A 12 -14.43 -13.98 32.88
N ASP A 13 -15.70 -13.69 32.59
CA ASP A 13 -16.55 -14.58 31.78
C ASP A 13 -16.00 -14.75 30.34
N GLN A 14 -15.45 -13.68 29.76
CA GLN A 14 -14.75 -13.78 28.47
C GLN A 14 -13.47 -14.60 28.56
N ALA A 15 -12.70 -14.46 29.63
CA ALA A 15 -11.50 -15.25 29.86
C ALA A 15 -11.84 -16.74 30.01
N ASP A 16 -12.88 -17.10 30.74
CA ASP A 16 -13.36 -18.49 30.87
C ASP A 16 -13.73 -19.05 29.48
N GLY A 17 -14.48 -18.31 28.67
CA GLY A 17 -14.82 -18.74 27.31
C GLY A 17 -13.58 -18.94 26.39
N LEU A 18 -12.52 -18.14 26.58
CA LEU A 18 -11.25 -18.32 25.86
C LEU A 18 -10.49 -19.54 26.36
N PHE A 19 -10.53 -19.83 27.66
CA PHE A 19 -9.91 -21.05 28.22
C PHE A 19 -10.62 -22.31 27.73
N ASP A 20 -11.93 -22.32 27.67
CA ASP A 20 -12.71 -23.45 27.12
C ASP A 20 -12.36 -23.69 25.64
N GLN A 21 -12.28 -22.63 24.81
CA GLN A 21 -11.86 -22.74 23.43
C GLN A 21 -10.41 -23.26 23.29
N LEU A 22 -9.52 -22.86 24.20
CA LEU A 22 -8.14 -23.33 24.21
C LEU A 22 -8.09 -24.82 24.54
N VAL A 23 -8.85 -25.27 25.56
CA VAL A 23 -8.94 -26.66 25.95
C VAL A 23 -9.49 -27.53 24.79
N ASP A 24 -10.53 -27.08 24.11
CA ASP A 24 -11.10 -27.77 22.94
C ASP A 24 -10.09 -27.84 21.81
N THR A 25 -9.37 -26.77 21.52
CA THR A 25 -8.32 -26.73 20.50
C THR A 25 -7.17 -27.70 20.84
N LEU A 26 -6.75 -27.73 22.10
CA LEU A 26 -5.72 -28.67 22.57
C LEU A 26 -6.19 -30.14 22.46
N ASN A 27 -7.44 -30.44 22.81
CA ASN A 27 -8.03 -31.75 22.65
C ASN A 27 -8.12 -32.18 21.17
N GLN A 28 -8.54 -31.28 20.29
CA GLN A 28 -8.54 -31.50 18.85
C GLN A 28 -7.13 -31.76 18.30
N THR A 29 -6.16 -30.96 18.74
CA THR A 29 -4.74 -31.12 18.37
C THR A 29 -4.20 -32.48 18.83
N LYS A 30 -4.50 -32.86 20.06
CA LYS A 30 -4.13 -34.19 20.60
C LYS A 30 -4.73 -35.32 19.76
N THR A 31 -6.01 -35.21 19.40
CA THR A 31 -6.66 -36.22 18.54
C THR A 31 -6.03 -36.28 17.15
N THR A 32 -5.72 -35.13 16.56
CA THR A 32 -5.05 -35.05 15.25
C THR A 32 -3.64 -35.66 15.30
N ILE A 33 -2.87 -35.38 16.35
CA ILE A 33 -1.54 -35.96 16.54
C ILE A 33 -1.65 -37.50 16.71
N SER A 34 -2.63 -37.97 17.47
CA SER A 34 -2.84 -39.40 17.66
C SER A 34 -3.20 -40.12 16.32
N SER A 35 -4.12 -39.55 15.55
CA SER A 35 -4.48 -40.10 14.23
C SER A 35 -3.32 -40.05 13.23
N THR A 36 -2.48 -38.98 13.28
CA THR A 36 -1.27 -38.88 12.47
C THR A 36 -0.26 -39.96 12.87
N GLN A 37 -0.09 -40.22 14.17
CA GLN A 37 0.79 -41.25 14.68
C GLN A 37 0.33 -42.64 14.20
N ASP A 38 -0.98 -42.93 14.22
CA ASP A 38 -1.54 -44.20 13.74
C ASP A 38 -1.36 -44.34 12.22
N SER A 39 -1.56 -43.28 11.47
CA SER A 39 -1.30 -43.25 10.02
C SER A 39 0.18 -43.53 9.71
N LEU A 40 1.11 -42.93 10.47
CA LEU A 40 2.55 -43.17 10.31
C LEU A 40 2.92 -44.65 10.66
N ARG A 41 2.29 -45.21 11.68
CA ARG A 41 2.47 -46.66 12.00
C ARG A 41 1.98 -47.56 10.89
N GLN A 42 0.82 -47.22 10.29
CA GLN A 42 0.29 -47.95 9.16
C GLN A 42 1.25 -47.90 7.97
N VAL A 43 1.73 -46.72 7.61
CA VAL A 43 2.72 -46.52 6.53
C VAL A 43 4.00 -47.33 6.81
N ALA A 44 4.50 -47.31 8.06
CA ALA A 44 5.68 -48.09 8.44
C ALA A 44 5.44 -49.58 8.28
N SER A 45 4.26 -50.10 8.63
CA SER A 45 3.86 -51.47 8.42
C SER A 45 3.79 -51.85 6.95
N ASP A 46 3.17 -50.98 6.14
CA ASP A 46 3.02 -51.21 4.70
C ASP A 46 4.40 -51.23 4.00
N VAL A 47 5.30 -50.30 4.39
CA VAL A 47 6.69 -50.31 3.91
C VAL A 47 7.43 -51.58 4.31
N ALA A 48 7.24 -52.08 5.54
CA ALA A 48 7.85 -53.34 5.98
C ALA A 48 7.31 -54.55 5.16
N THR A 49 6.05 -54.53 4.83
CA THR A 49 5.43 -55.58 3.98
C THR A 49 6.01 -55.53 2.56
N VAL A 50 6.05 -54.34 1.94
CA VAL A 50 6.66 -54.15 0.62
C VAL A 50 8.13 -54.55 0.59
N ARG A 51 8.88 -54.25 1.66
CA ARG A 51 10.27 -54.72 1.80
C ARG A 51 10.37 -56.27 1.81
N THR A 52 9.48 -56.92 2.54
CA THR A 52 9.43 -58.39 2.59
C THR A 52 9.06 -58.99 1.24
N ASP A 53 8.08 -58.41 0.55
CA ASP A 53 7.66 -58.83 -0.77
C ASP A 53 8.76 -58.68 -1.82
N ILE A 54 9.50 -57.57 -1.77
CA ILE A 54 10.68 -57.33 -2.62
C ILE A 54 11.77 -58.40 -2.32
N ALA A 55 12.03 -58.66 -1.06
CA ALA A 55 13.03 -59.67 -0.67
C ALA A 55 12.66 -61.10 -1.13
N THR A 56 11.35 -61.46 -1.13
CA THR A 56 10.87 -62.72 -1.66
C THR A 56 10.91 -62.77 -3.19
N LEU A 57 10.65 -61.64 -3.86
CA LEU A 57 10.85 -61.50 -5.30
C LEU A 57 12.31 -61.65 -5.70
N ASP A 58 13.21 -61.00 -4.98
CA ASP A 58 14.69 -61.07 -5.23
C ASP A 58 15.23 -62.47 -5.08
N SER A 59 14.67 -63.26 -4.15
CA SER A 59 15.02 -64.67 -3.94
C SER A 59 14.37 -65.65 -4.97
N SER A 60 13.44 -65.17 -5.81
CA SER A 60 12.79 -66.03 -6.78
C SER A 60 13.68 -66.35 -8.00
N ALA A 61 13.73 -67.64 -8.40
CA ALA A 61 14.53 -68.10 -9.54
C ALA A 61 14.10 -67.38 -10.87
N ALA A 62 12.87 -66.96 -10.96
CA ALA A 62 12.35 -66.22 -12.12
C ALA A 62 12.92 -64.81 -12.19
N TYR A 63 13.00 -64.09 -11.05
CA TYR A 63 13.55 -62.76 -10.96
C TYR A 63 15.08 -62.74 -11.24
N GLN A 64 15.81 -63.68 -10.68
CA GLN A 64 17.22 -63.87 -10.95
C GLN A 64 17.49 -64.09 -12.43
N LYS A 65 16.68 -64.89 -13.11
CA LYS A 65 16.80 -65.16 -14.53
C LYS A 65 16.49 -63.92 -15.40
N ILE A 66 15.51 -63.13 -14.99
CA ILE A 66 15.17 -61.83 -15.65
C ILE A 66 16.30 -60.84 -15.45
N ARG A 67 16.85 -60.71 -14.25
CA ARG A 67 17.96 -59.83 -13.92
C ARG A 67 19.19 -60.14 -14.75
N ASP A 68 19.56 -61.40 -14.81
CA ASP A 68 20.75 -61.87 -15.56
C ASP A 68 20.56 -61.68 -17.09
N THR A 69 19.33 -61.80 -17.57
CA THR A 69 19.03 -61.60 -19.00
C THR A 69 19.02 -60.14 -19.41
N LEU A 70 18.57 -59.25 -18.52
CA LEU A 70 18.47 -57.80 -18.78
C LEU A 70 19.68 -57.01 -18.36
N HIS A 71 20.72 -57.62 -17.78
CA HIS A 71 21.94 -56.94 -17.27
C HIS A 71 21.59 -55.73 -16.37
N LEU A 72 20.56 -55.87 -15.51
CA LEU A 72 20.16 -54.81 -14.61
C LEU A 72 21.18 -54.64 -13.49
N ASP A 73 21.78 -53.47 -13.44
CA ASP A 73 22.65 -53.10 -12.29
C ASP A 73 21.78 -52.89 -11.06
N ASP A 74 22.00 -53.72 -10.02
CA ASP A 74 21.21 -53.73 -8.77
C ASP A 74 21.24 -52.33 -8.09
N LYS A 75 22.37 -51.63 -8.18
CA LYS A 75 22.52 -50.28 -7.62
C LYS A 75 21.71 -49.25 -8.42
N GLY A 76 21.85 -49.26 -9.73
CA GLY A 76 21.14 -48.32 -10.60
C GLY A 76 19.64 -48.49 -10.57
N PHE A 77 19.15 -49.76 -10.47
CA PHE A 77 17.70 -50.03 -10.31
C PHE A 77 17.20 -49.65 -8.91
N GLY A 78 17.97 -49.95 -7.86
CA GLY A 78 17.63 -49.55 -6.49
C GLY A 78 17.58 -48.03 -6.33
N ASP A 79 18.52 -47.32 -6.89
CA ASP A 79 18.57 -45.83 -6.90
C ASP A 79 17.41 -45.25 -7.72
N PHE A 80 17.07 -45.86 -8.87
CA PHE A 80 15.90 -45.43 -9.67
C PHE A 80 14.58 -45.67 -8.95
N MET A 81 14.41 -46.81 -8.30
CA MET A 81 13.20 -47.12 -7.54
C MET A 81 13.08 -46.32 -6.26
N GLY A 82 14.22 -45.97 -5.63
CA GLY A 82 14.28 -45.11 -4.44
C GLY A 82 14.01 -43.64 -4.75
N ASN A 83 14.48 -43.16 -5.92
CA ASN A 83 14.32 -41.81 -6.39
C ASN A 83 14.00 -41.76 -7.88
N PRO A 84 12.77 -42.16 -8.30
CA PRO A 84 12.38 -42.28 -9.70
C PRO A 84 12.36 -40.91 -10.41
N VAL A 85 12.36 -39.83 -9.66
CA VAL A 85 12.38 -38.46 -10.16
C VAL A 85 13.43 -37.67 -9.41
N THR A 86 14.46 -37.24 -10.10
CA THR A 86 15.40 -36.24 -9.57
C THR A 86 14.83 -34.86 -9.82
N LEU A 87 14.39 -34.20 -8.75
CA LEU A 87 13.95 -32.82 -8.79
C LEU A 87 15.19 -31.89 -8.87
N THR A 88 15.45 -31.36 -10.04
CA THR A 88 16.44 -30.28 -10.18
C THR A 88 15.73 -28.95 -9.93
N THR A 89 15.84 -28.44 -8.72
CA THR A 89 15.29 -27.13 -8.38
C THR A 89 16.25 -26.04 -8.86
N LYS A 90 15.85 -25.26 -9.85
CA LYS A 90 16.57 -24.07 -10.26
C LYS A 90 15.96 -22.87 -9.55
N VAL A 91 16.62 -22.38 -8.53
CA VAL A 91 16.23 -21.14 -7.85
C VAL A 91 16.59 -19.98 -8.74
N VAL A 92 15.59 -19.18 -9.16
CA VAL A 92 15.79 -18.02 -10.05
C VAL A 92 16.15 -16.79 -9.24
N TYR A 93 15.52 -16.60 -8.08
CA TYR A 93 15.78 -15.52 -7.15
C TYR A 93 16.14 -16.11 -5.79
N ALA A 94 17.41 -16.38 -5.59
CA ALA A 94 17.92 -16.89 -4.30
C ALA A 94 17.98 -15.77 -3.27
N THR A 95 17.36 -15.98 -2.11
CA THR A 95 17.41 -15.04 -1.00
C THR A 95 17.88 -15.76 0.26
N ASP A 96 18.83 -15.16 0.98
CA ASP A 96 19.44 -15.76 2.18
C ASP A 96 18.47 -15.77 3.38
N ASN A 97 17.54 -14.83 3.39
CA ASN A 97 16.58 -14.70 4.47
C ASN A 97 15.23 -14.18 3.99
N TYR A 98 14.19 -14.45 4.79
CA TYR A 98 12.82 -14.03 4.49
C TYR A 98 12.66 -12.51 4.42
N GLY A 99 13.40 -11.74 5.24
CA GLY A 99 13.37 -10.29 5.24
C GLY A 99 13.73 -9.73 3.85
N SER A 100 14.84 -10.19 3.27
CA SER A 100 15.26 -9.77 1.92
C SER A 100 14.26 -10.21 0.84
N ALA A 101 13.63 -11.37 1.00
CA ALA A 101 12.62 -11.86 0.05
C ALA A 101 11.36 -10.99 0.00
N VAL A 102 10.93 -10.43 1.13
CA VAL A 102 9.70 -9.63 1.24
C VAL A 102 9.95 -8.12 1.12
N THR A 103 11.20 -7.67 1.19
CA THR A 103 11.58 -6.24 1.04
C THR A 103 10.97 -5.60 -0.20
N PRO A 104 11.01 -6.20 -1.41
CA PRO A 104 10.38 -5.60 -2.60
C PRO A 104 8.93 -5.21 -2.39
N PHE A 105 8.18 -6.04 -1.67
CA PHE A 105 6.76 -5.77 -1.38
C PHE A 105 6.60 -4.61 -0.39
N TYR A 106 7.31 -4.65 0.74
CA TYR A 106 7.16 -3.62 1.78
C TYR A 106 7.67 -2.27 1.32
N THR A 107 8.77 -2.23 0.57
CA THR A 107 9.28 -0.98 -0.02
C THR A 107 8.26 -0.38 -1.01
N ASN A 108 7.70 -1.19 -1.92
CA ASN A 108 6.64 -0.70 -2.82
C ASN A 108 5.41 -0.20 -2.07
N LEU A 109 4.99 -0.92 -1.02
CA LEU A 109 3.88 -0.50 -0.16
C LEU A 109 4.18 0.82 0.53
N ALA A 110 5.38 0.99 1.09
CA ALA A 110 5.81 2.22 1.74
C ALA A 110 5.83 3.42 0.78
N LEU A 111 6.31 3.21 -0.46
CA LEU A 111 6.33 4.23 -1.50
C LEU A 111 4.91 4.67 -1.91
N TRP A 112 3.98 3.72 -2.05
CA TRP A 112 2.59 4.02 -2.37
C TRP A 112 1.89 4.76 -1.23
N VAL A 113 1.96 4.21 -0.02
CA VAL A 113 1.32 4.80 1.16
C VAL A 113 1.89 6.18 1.45
N GLY A 114 3.20 6.35 1.38
CA GLY A 114 3.85 7.65 1.57
C GLY A 114 3.44 8.66 0.50
N GLY A 115 3.36 8.26 -0.77
CA GLY A 115 2.82 9.09 -1.86
C GLY A 115 1.36 9.45 -1.64
N PHE A 116 0.55 8.53 -1.14
CA PHE A 116 -0.86 8.77 -0.78
C PHE A 116 -0.98 9.76 0.38
N VAL A 117 -0.23 9.58 1.46
CA VAL A 117 -0.22 10.47 2.62
C VAL A 117 0.22 11.88 2.20
N LEU A 118 1.25 11.99 1.38
CA LEU A 118 1.70 13.25 0.81
C LEU A 118 0.55 13.98 0.09
N ILE A 119 -0.16 13.29 -0.81
CA ILE A 119 -1.29 13.85 -1.58
C ILE A 119 -2.52 14.09 -0.71
N ALA A 120 -2.69 13.36 0.40
CA ALA A 120 -3.79 13.57 1.32
C ALA A 120 -3.60 14.84 2.17
N ILE A 121 -2.36 15.12 2.59
CA ILE A 121 -2.03 16.26 3.47
C ILE A 121 -1.88 17.56 2.68
N TYR A 122 -1.23 17.51 1.52
CA TYR A 122 -0.97 18.71 0.75
C TYR A 122 -2.21 19.19 -0.02
N LYS A 123 -2.40 20.51 -0.04
CA LYS A 123 -3.43 21.15 -0.87
C LYS A 123 -3.13 20.90 -2.35
N LEU A 124 -4.06 20.24 -3.04
CA LEU A 124 -3.88 19.84 -4.45
C LEU A 124 -4.02 21.03 -5.41
N GLU A 125 -4.81 22.03 -5.03
CA GLU A 125 -5.01 23.24 -5.82
C GLU A 125 -3.93 24.26 -5.49
N VAL A 126 -3.43 24.96 -6.53
CA VAL A 126 -2.47 26.04 -6.38
C VAL A 126 -3.22 27.31 -6.02
N ASP A 127 -2.80 28.00 -4.96
CA ASP A 127 -3.30 29.32 -4.64
C ASP A 127 -2.94 30.30 -5.75
N ARG A 128 -3.94 31.04 -6.21
CA ARG A 128 -3.79 32.00 -7.32
C ARG A 128 -3.51 33.42 -6.85
N GLU A 129 -3.40 33.60 -5.53
CA GLU A 129 -3.12 34.93 -4.96
C GLU A 129 -1.74 35.44 -5.41
N GLY A 130 -1.72 36.63 -5.96
CA GLY A 130 -0.48 37.27 -6.45
C GLY A 130 -0.02 36.85 -7.86
N ILE A 131 -0.66 35.90 -8.53
CA ILE A 131 -0.27 35.44 -9.86
C ILE A 131 -1.27 35.90 -10.90
N ARG A 132 -0.87 36.83 -11.79
CA ARG A 132 -1.76 37.50 -12.76
C ARG A 132 -2.39 36.56 -13.79
N ARG A 133 -1.71 35.52 -14.26
CA ARG A 133 -2.23 34.54 -15.24
C ARG A 133 -1.55 33.19 -15.05
N ILE A 134 -2.29 32.19 -14.66
CA ILE A 134 -1.86 30.79 -14.62
C ILE A 134 -2.85 29.95 -15.44
N THR A 135 -2.33 29.13 -16.35
CA THR A 135 -3.15 28.13 -17.03
C THR A 135 -3.37 26.90 -16.11
N ALA A 136 -4.48 26.19 -16.32
CA ALA A 136 -4.78 24.98 -15.55
C ALA A 136 -3.66 23.94 -15.62
N THR A 137 -3.01 23.82 -16.79
CA THR A 137 -1.88 22.89 -17.00
C THR A 137 -0.63 23.34 -16.22
N GLN A 138 -0.32 24.63 -16.19
CA GLN A 138 0.81 25.15 -15.42
C GLN A 138 0.61 24.94 -13.91
N ALA A 139 -0.61 25.16 -13.42
CA ALA A 139 -0.94 24.89 -12.02
C ALA A 139 -0.82 23.39 -11.69
N TYR A 140 -1.27 22.52 -12.60
CA TYR A 140 -1.11 21.08 -12.46
C TYR A 140 0.36 20.66 -12.39
N LEU A 141 1.17 21.10 -13.36
CA LEU A 141 2.60 20.73 -13.44
C LEU A 141 3.42 21.31 -12.30
N GLY A 142 3.12 22.54 -11.84
CA GLY A 142 3.80 23.15 -10.70
C GLY A 142 3.60 22.36 -9.40
N ARG A 143 2.39 21.94 -9.12
CA ARG A 143 2.10 21.11 -7.96
C ARG A 143 2.63 19.68 -8.12
N TRP A 144 2.52 19.12 -9.31
CA TRP A 144 3.08 17.83 -9.67
C TRP A 144 4.60 17.78 -9.42
N LEU A 145 5.34 18.79 -9.86
CA LEU A 145 6.79 18.83 -9.67
C LEU A 145 7.17 18.82 -8.18
N LEU A 146 6.46 19.56 -7.35
CA LEU A 146 6.69 19.56 -5.89
C LEU A 146 6.47 18.16 -5.30
N LEU A 147 5.34 17.51 -5.65
CA LEU A 147 5.01 16.18 -5.12
C LEU A 147 6.00 15.11 -5.59
N VAL A 148 6.40 15.16 -6.87
CA VAL A 148 7.41 14.26 -7.43
C VAL A 148 8.77 14.45 -6.78
N THR A 149 9.18 15.70 -6.50
CA THR A 149 10.45 15.97 -5.81
C THR A 149 10.48 15.39 -4.40
N ILE A 150 9.40 15.56 -3.64
CA ILE A 150 9.30 14.99 -2.28
C ILE A 150 9.27 13.46 -2.35
N GLY A 151 8.52 12.89 -3.31
CA GLY A 151 8.48 11.45 -3.50
C GLY A 151 9.80 10.84 -3.98
N PHE A 152 10.57 11.57 -4.76
CA PHE A 152 11.94 11.19 -5.08
C PHE A 152 12.81 11.10 -3.83
N LEU A 153 12.79 12.11 -2.96
CA LEU A 153 13.51 12.08 -1.69
C LEU A 153 13.05 10.91 -0.80
N GLN A 154 11.74 10.69 -0.71
CA GLN A 154 11.18 9.55 0.01
C GLN A 154 11.71 8.21 -0.53
N ALA A 155 11.73 8.03 -1.85
CA ALA A 155 12.21 6.79 -2.47
C ALA A 155 13.70 6.55 -2.20
N VAL A 156 14.52 7.59 -2.31
CA VAL A 156 15.96 7.52 -2.01
C VAL A 156 16.18 7.14 -0.54
N ILE A 157 15.47 7.78 0.38
CA ILE A 157 15.59 7.49 1.82
C ILE A 157 15.13 6.07 2.13
N ALA A 158 14.01 5.62 1.56
CA ALA A 158 13.50 4.27 1.80
C ALA A 158 14.46 3.20 1.26
N THR A 159 14.89 3.31 0.01
CA THR A 159 15.77 2.30 -0.61
C THR A 159 17.17 2.29 -0.01
N ILE A 160 17.74 3.44 0.33
CA ILE A 160 19.01 3.49 1.06
C ILE A 160 18.83 2.95 2.49
N GLY A 161 17.70 3.27 3.13
CA GLY A 161 17.36 2.72 4.44
C GLY A 161 17.33 1.20 4.44
N ASP A 162 16.69 0.58 3.45
CA ASP A 162 16.65 -0.88 3.27
C ASP A 162 18.07 -1.46 3.15
N LEU A 163 18.95 -0.82 2.34
CA LEU A 163 20.34 -1.24 2.18
C LEU A 163 21.14 -1.10 3.49
N VAL A 164 20.95 -0.01 4.24
CA VAL A 164 21.62 0.21 5.54
C VAL A 164 21.15 -0.80 6.59
N LEU A 165 19.89 -1.23 6.54
CA LEU A 165 19.33 -2.29 7.38
C LEU A 165 19.91 -3.68 7.06
N GLY A 166 20.67 -3.80 5.98
CA GLY A 166 21.40 -5.01 5.64
C GLY A 166 20.59 -6.03 4.86
N ILE A 167 19.67 -5.59 4.01
CA ILE A 167 19.05 -6.50 3.04
C ILE A 167 20.11 -7.05 2.08
N GLN A 168 19.95 -8.30 1.68
CA GLN A 168 20.73 -8.85 0.58
C GLN A 168 20.46 -8.02 -0.69
N CYS A 169 21.51 -7.55 -1.36
CA CYS A 169 21.36 -6.82 -2.61
C CYS A 169 22.62 -6.94 -3.46
N GLU A 170 22.51 -7.62 -4.61
CA GLU A 170 23.63 -7.77 -5.53
C GLU A 170 23.91 -6.48 -6.32
N HIS A 171 22.85 -5.72 -6.67
CA HIS A 171 22.95 -4.52 -7.47
C HIS A 171 22.28 -3.31 -6.80
N PRO A 172 22.90 -2.68 -5.76
CA PRO A 172 22.30 -1.61 -4.98
C PRO A 172 21.82 -0.40 -5.80
N LEU A 173 22.58 -0.01 -6.83
CA LEU A 173 22.20 1.12 -7.69
C LEU A 173 20.92 0.86 -8.48
N LEU A 174 20.75 -0.37 -8.99
CA LEU A 174 19.53 -0.74 -9.72
C LEU A 174 18.33 -0.85 -8.80
N PHE A 175 18.54 -1.27 -7.55
CA PHE A 175 17.49 -1.29 -6.53
C PHE A 175 16.99 0.13 -6.21
N ILE A 176 17.92 1.07 -5.99
CA ILE A 176 17.58 2.49 -5.77
C ILE A 176 16.86 3.07 -6.99
N LEU A 177 17.34 2.78 -8.19
CA LEU A 177 16.73 3.25 -9.44
C LEU A 177 15.30 2.72 -9.60
N ALA A 178 15.08 1.43 -9.32
CA ALA A 178 13.74 0.83 -9.31
C ALA A 178 12.82 1.52 -8.30
N GLY A 179 13.28 1.78 -7.08
CA GLY A 179 12.51 2.49 -6.05
C GLY A 179 12.12 3.89 -6.47
N ILE A 180 13.05 4.67 -7.01
CA ILE A 180 12.80 6.02 -7.53
C ILE A 180 11.74 5.98 -8.65
N PHE A 181 11.87 5.04 -9.56
CA PHE A 181 10.94 4.92 -10.68
C PHE A 181 9.55 4.46 -10.23
N CYS A 182 9.47 3.50 -9.31
CA CYS A 182 8.21 3.07 -8.70
C CYS A 182 7.51 4.25 -8.00
N SER A 183 8.22 5.00 -7.15
CA SER A 183 7.68 6.18 -6.49
C SER A 183 7.16 7.22 -7.48
N PHE A 184 7.93 7.48 -8.54
CA PHE A 184 7.53 8.39 -9.60
C PHE A 184 6.22 7.95 -10.25
N VAL A 185 6.08 6.68 -10.62
CA VAL A 185 4.85 6.14 -11.22
C VAL A 185 3.67 6.21 -10.24
N TYR A 186 3.88 5.80 -9.00
CA TYR A 186 2.82 5.77 -7.97
C TYR A 186 2.28 7.15 -7.64
N ILE A 187 3.16 8.14 -7.47
CA ILE A 187 2.74 9.52 -7.26
C ILE A 187 1.94 10.05 -8.45
N ASN A 188 2.36 9.72 -9.68
CA ASN A 188 1.60 10.11 -10.86
C ASN A 188 0.20 9.53 -10.89
N ILE A 189 0.04 8.23 -10.56
CA ILE A 189 -1.27 7.58 -10.51
C ILE A 189 -2.14 8.21 -9.42
N ILE A 190 -1.64 8.32 -8.20
CA ILE A 190 -2.40 8.83 -7.06
C ILE A 190 -2.75 10.30 -7.25
N TYR A 191 -1.80 11.11 -7.74
CA TYR A 191 -2.03 12.52 -8.03
C TYR A 191 -3.06 12.74 -9.13
N ALA A 192 -2.98 11.97 -10.21
CA ALA A 192 -3.95 12.05 -11.30
C ALA A 192 -5.37 11.71 -10.83
N LEU A 193 -5.53 10.64 -10.03
CA LEU A 193 -6.81 10.26 -9.43
C LEU A 193 -7.33 11.33 -8.49
N ALA A 194 -6.47 11.84 -7.59
CA ALA A 194 -6.86 12.84 -6.61
C ALA A 194 -7.24 14.18 -7.24
N VAL A 195 -6.55 14.59 -8.32
CA VAL A 195 -6.87 15.85 -9.03
C VAL A 195 -8.09 15.70 -9.93
N ALA A 196 -8.28 14.52 -10.56
CA ALA A 196 -9.43 14.29 -11.42
C ALA A 196 -10.74 14.13 -10.64
N PHE A 197 -10.72 13.36 -9.53
CA PHE A 197 -11.91 12.96 -8.78
C PHE A 197 -11.95 13.46 -7.33
N ARG A 198 -11.02 14.31 -6.90
CA ARG A 198 -10.92 14.88 -5.54
C ARG A 198 -11.03 13.80 -4.45
N HIS A 199 -12.05 13.88 -3.59
CA HIS A 199 -12.25 12.93 -2.47
C HIS A 199 -12.46 11.49 -2.95
N ILE A 200 -13.22 11.29 -4.03
CA ILE A 200 -13.46 9.97 -4.65
C ILE A 200 -12.13 9.40 -5.17
N GLY A 201 -11.28 10.22 -5.80
CA GLY A 201 -9.98 9.79 -6.30
C GLY A 201 -9.03 9.33 -5.20
N LYS A 202 -9.04 10.00 -4.04
CA LYS A 202 -8.31 9.57 -2.85
C LYS A 202 -8.83 8.21 -2.34
N ALA A 203 -10.14 8.02 -2.29
CA ALA A 203 -10.74 6.74 -1.90
C ALA A 203 -10.37 5.61 -2.87
N ILE A 204 -10.40 5.87 -4.18
CA ILE A 204 -9.97 4.89 -5.20
C ILE A 204 -8.50 4.51 -5.00
N ALA A 205 -7.61 5.46 -4.69
CA ALA A 205 -6.19 5.18 -4.43
C ALA A 205 -5.98 4.27 -3.20
N VAL A 206 -6.84 4.39 -2.17
CA VAL A 206 -6.85 3.48 -1.00
C VAL A 206 -7.38 2.10 -1.39
N ILE A 207 -8.47 2.02 -2.13
CA ILE A 207 -9.00 0.74 -2.61
C ILE A 207 -7.97 0.03 -3.49
N LEU A 208 -7.28 0.77 -4.35
CA LEU A 208 -6.22 0.23 -5.20
C LEU A 208 -5.11 -0.44 -4.37
N VAL A 209 -4.60 0.22 -3.32
CA VAL A 209 -3.56 -0.41 -2.50
C VAL A 209 -4.05 -1.65 -1.78
N ILE A 210 -5.29 -1.63 -1.27
CA ILE A 210 -5.89 -2.81 -0.60
C ILE A 210 -5.94 -4.02 -1.56
N VAL A 211 -6.33 -3.77 -2.81
CA VAL A 211 -6.39 -4.83 -3.85
C VAL A 211 -5.00 -5.26 -4.30
N GLN A 212 -4.03 -4.35 -4.34
CA GLN A 212 -2.65 -4.64 -4.73
C GLN A 212 -1.92 -5.55 -3.72
N ILE A 213 -2.25 -5.47 -2.42
CA ILE A 213 -1.61 -6.29 -1.39
C ILE A 213 -1.69 -7.78 -1.72
N PRO A 214 -2.88 -8.39 -1.91
CA PRO A 214 -2.99 -9.78 -2.30
C PRO A 214 -2.71 -10.03 -3.79
N GLY A 215 -2.99 -9.06 -4.65
CA GLY A 215 -2.95 -9.22 -6.10
C GLY A 215 -1.57 -9.15 -6.73
N ALA A 216 -0.58 -8.56 -6.06
CA ALA A 216 0.74 -8.32 -6.66
C ALA A 216 1.78 -9.42 -6.44
N SER A 217 1.42 -10.56 -5.83
CA SER A 217 2.36 -11.67 -5.57
C SER A 217 3.62 -11.27 -4.77
N GLY A 218 3.45 -10.32 -3.85
CA GLY A 218 4.57 -9.82 -3.06
C GLY A 218 4.92 -10.69 -1.85
N LEU A 219 3.90 -11.20 -1.17
CA LEU A 219 4.03 -12.02 0.04
C LEU A 219 3.77 -13.51 -0.25
N TYR A 220 2.82 -13.79 -1.13
CA TYR A 220 2.42 -15.16 -1.49
C TYR A 220 2.44 -15.33 -2.99
N PRO A 221 2.76 -16.54 -3.50
CA PRO A 221 2.64 -16.84 -4.92
C PRO A 221 1.21 -16.61 -5.42
N ILE A 222 1.09 -16.04 -6.61
CA ILE A 222 -0.24 -15.69 -7.18
C ILE A 222 -1.10 -16.93 -7.43
N GLU A 223 -0.48 -18.09 -7.59
CA GLU A 223 -1.14 -19.39 -7.79
C GLU A 223 -1.97 -19.81 -6.57
N MET A 224 -1.59 -19.33 -5.38
CA MET A 224 -2.31 -19.58 -4.13
C MET A 224 -3.51 -18.64 -3.93
N MET A 225 -3.64 -17.61 -4.76
CA MET A 225 -4.71 -16.63 -4.65
C MET A 225 -5.95 -17.02 -5.44
N PRO A 226 -7.17 -16.55 -5.03
CA PRO A 226 -8.40 -16.72 -5.80
C PRO A 226 -8.25 -16.21 -7.24
N ASN A 227 -9.01 -16.81 -8.18
CA ASN A 227 -8.95 -16.49 -9.61
C ASN A 227 -9.10 -14.99 -9.90
N PHE A 228 -9.92 -14.28 -9.14
CA PHE A 228 -10.08 -12.83 -9.25
C PHE A 228 -8.74 -12.09 -9.18
N PHE A 229 -7.89 -12.38 -8.18
CA PHE A 229 -6.58 -11.73 -8.05
C PHE A 229 -5.60 -12.17 -9.13
N ARG A 230 -5.70 -13.42 -9.59
CA ARG A 230 -4.87 -13.95 -10.68
C ARG A 230 -5.14 -13.23 -12.00
N GLU A 231 -6.40 -12.96 -12.31
CA GLU A 231 -6.79 -12.20 -13.52
C GLU A 231 -6.42 -10.71 -13.40
N LEU A 232 -6.47 -10.16 -12.19
CA LEU A 232 -6.14 -8.76 -11.93
C LEU A 232 -4.63 -8.50 -11.87
N HIS A 233 -3.83 -9.51 -11.50
CA HIS A 233 -2.38 -9.44 -11.31
C HIS A 233 -1.62 -8.69 -12.43
N PRO A 234 -1.84 -8.94 -13.72
CA PRO A 234 -1.13 -8.24 -14.80
C PRO A 234 -1.52 -6.76 -14.94
N TRP A 235 -2.61 -6.32 -14.30
CA TRP A 235 -3.07 -4.94 -14.36
C TRP A 235 -2.62 -4.09 -13.17
N LEU A 236 -1.93 -4.69 -12.21
CA LEU A 236 -1.53 -4.00 -10.99
C LEU A 236 -0.10 -3.46 -11.12
N PRO A 237 0.13 -2.16 -10.83
CA PRO A 237 1.46 -1.57 -10.89
C PRO A 237 2.45 -2.17 -9.88
N PHE A 238 1.98 -2.66 -8.72
CA PHE A 238 2.84 -3.32 -7.74
C PHE A 238 3.48 -4.59 -8.27
N THR A 239 2.81 -5.34 -9.12
CA THR A 239 3.35 -6.55 -9.75
C THR A 239 4.69 -6.28 -10.40
N TYR A 240 4.74 -5.26 -11.22
CA TYR A 240 5.94 -4.88 -11.95
C TYR A 240 6.98 -4.19 -11.04
N GLY A 241 6.53 -3.38 -10.08
CA GLY A 241 7.41 -2.74 -9.10
C GLY A 241 8.13 -3.75 -8.21
N ILE A 242 7.42 -4.76 -7.72
CA ILE A 242 7.99 -5.83 -6.90
C ILE A 242 8.97 -6.66 -7.72
N ASN A 243 8.59 -7.06 -8.95
CA ASN A 243 9.45 -7.85 -9.81
C ASN A 243 10.72 -7.08 -10.21
N ALA A 244 10.59 -5.79 -10.55
CA ALA A 244 11.74 -4.94 -10.85
C ALA A 244 12.72 -4.82 -9.67
N MET A 245 12.24 -4.85 -8.41
CA MET A 245 13.10 -4.81 -7.24
C MET A 245 13.72 -6.17 -6.88
N ARG A 246 13.06 -7.29 -7.22
CA ARG A 246 13.59 -8.65 -6.95
C ARG A 246 14.89 -8.93 -7.68
N GLY A 247 15.01 -8.49 -8.94
CA GLY A 247 16.21 -8.67 -9.72
C GLY A 247 17.48 -8.11 -9.08
N PRO A 248 17.52 -6.83 -8.68
CA PRO A 248 18.65 -6.25 -7.99
C PRO A 248 18.97 -6.89 -6.63
N ILE A 249 18.00 -7.45 -5.93
CA ILE A 249 18.18 -8.10 -4.63
C ILE A 249 18.82 -9.49 -4.78
N ALA A 250 18.25 -10.33 -5.65
CA ALA A 250 18.57 -11.76 -5.71
C ALA A 250 19.31 -12.19 -6.98
N GLY A 251 19.75 -11.22 -7.79
CA GLY A 251 20.41 -11.46 -9.06
C GLY A 251 19.51 -11.17 -10.27
N LEU A 252 20.10 -10.56 -11.30
CA LEU A 252 19.41 -10.22 -12.53
C LEU A 252 19.16 -11.48 -13.37
N TYR A 253 17.89 -11.78 -13.64
CA TYR A 253 17.51 -12.88 -14.51
C TYR A 253 17.10 -12.36 -15.89
N ALA A 254 17.85 -12.70 -16.91
CA ALA A 254 17.64 -12.25 -18.28
C ALA A 254 17.38 -10.73 -18.37
N ASN A 255 16.35 -10.31 -19.10
CA ASN A 255 16.00 -8.90 -19.28
C ASN A 255 14.73 -8.49 -18.49
N HIS A 256 14.32 -9.28 -17.50
CA HIS A 256 13.07 -9.05 -16.77
C HIS A 256 13.02 -7.70 -16.05
N TYR A 257 14.14 -7.26 -15.47
CA TYR A 257 14.23 -5.95 -14.82
C TYR A 257 13.77 -4.81 -15.75
N TRP A 258 14.30 -4.76 -16.97
CA TRP A 258 13.97 -3.71 -17.92
C TRP A 258 12.56 -3.84 -18.50
N LEU A 259 12.07 -5.07 -18.65
CA LEU A 259 10.70 -5.33 -19.10
C LEU A 259 9.68 -4.87 -18.04
N ASP A 260 9.93 -5.14 -16.77
CA ASP A 260 9.06 -4.70 -15.68
C ASP A 260 9.07 -3.17 -15.54
N MET A 261 10.24 -2.53 -15.69
CA MET A 261 10.35 -1.07 -15.75
C MET A 261 9.59 -0.48 -16.95
N LEU A 262 9.62 -1.14 -18.10
CA LEU A 262 8.85 -0.73 -19.28
C LEU A 262 7.34 -0.88 -19.06
N HIS A 263 6.89 -1.96 -18.41
CA HIS A 263 5.48 -2.11 -18.04
C HIS A 263 5.03 -1.01 -17.08
N LEU A 264 5.83 -0.69 -16.06
CA LEU A 264 5.57 0.44 -15.17
C LEU A 264 5.49 1.78 -15.93
N PHE A 265 6.31 1.97 -16.95
CA PHE A 265 6.28 3.19 -17.75
C PHE A 265 4.92 3.41 -18.43
N TRP A 266 4.22 2.35 -18.85
CA TRP A 266 2.90 2.46 -19.47
C TRP A 266 1.81 3.03 -18.58
N TYR A 267 1.98 3.00 -17.25
CA TYR A 267 1.04 3.66 -16.33
C TYR A 267 1.16 5.20 -16.36
N LEU A 268 2.30 5.76 -16.78
CA LEU A 268 2.49 7.21 -16.85
C LEU A 268 1.57 7.89 -17.88
N PRO A 269 1.51 7.45 -19.15
CA PRO A 269 0.55 8.01 -20.11
C PRO A 269 -0.89 7.87 -19.64
N ALA A 270 -1.25 6.73 -19.04
CA ALA A 270 -2.58 6.52 -18.50
C ALA A 270 -2.90 7.50 -17.35
N ALA A 271 -1.97 7.68 -16.41
CA ALA A 271 -2.12 8.64 -15.33
C ALA A 271 -2.22 10.09 -15.84
N LEU A 272 -1.38 10.49 -16.80
CA LEU A 272 -1.43 11.80 -17.41
C LEU A 272 -2.75 12.04 -18.16
N PHE A 273 -3.24 11.04 -18.85
CA PHE A 273 -4.55 11.10 -19.51
C PHE A 273 -5.68 11.33 -18.50
N VAL A 274 -5.69 10.60 -17.39
CA VAL A 274 -6.65 10.81 -16.31
C VAL A 274 -6.52 12.21 -15.70
N GLY A 275 -5.32 12.65 -15.37
CA GLY A 275 -5.06 13.93 -14.71
C GLY A 275 -5.30 15.16 -15.58
N LEU A 276 -5.08 15.09 -16.89
CA LEU A 276 -5.20 16.24 -17.79
C LEU A 276 -6.50 16.24 -18.59
N VAL A 277 -6.94 15.07 -19.07
CA VAL A 277 -8.11 14.97 -19.96
C VAL A 277 -9.37 14.68 -19.15
N ILE A 278 -9.40 13.61 -18.37
CA ILE A 278 -10.59 13.20 -17.61
C ILE A 278 -10.96 14.27 -16.56
N ARG A 279 -10.00 14.95 -15.97
CA ARG A 279 -10.24 16.06 -15.05
C ARG A 279 -11.22 17.09 -15.61
N ARG A 280 -11.13 17.42 -16.89
CA ARG A 280 -12.04 18.41 -17.53
C ARG A 280 -13.49 17.99 -17.48
N TYR A 281 -13.75 16.70 -17.66
CA TYR A 281 -15.12 16.13 -17.66
C TYR A 281 -15.61 15.83 -16.25
N ALA A 282 -14.68 15.47 -15.34
CA ALA A 282 -14.99 15.13 -13.95
C ALA A 282 -15.35 16.37 -13.08
N MET A 283 -15.03 17.60 -13.51
CA MET A 283 -15.32 18.81 -12.73
C MET A 283 -16.80 18.97 -12.41
N ASN A 284 -17.70 18.66 -13.35
CA ASN A 284 -19.14 18.74 -13.13
C ASN A 284 -19.64 17.67 -12.14
N LEU A 285 -19.09 16.46 -12.21
CA LEU A 285 -19.41 15.37 -11.29
C LEU A 285 -18.91 15.67 -9.87
N ASN A 286 -17.69 16.22 -9.77
CA ASN A 286 -17.11 16.63 -8.49
C ASN A 286 -17.93 17.75 -7.82
N ALA A 287 -18.42 18.75 -8.59
CA ALA A 287 -19.24 19.82 -8.07
C ALA A 287 -20.58 19.30 -7.51
N LEU A 288 -21.18 18.31 -8.17
CA LEU A 288 -22.39 17.64 -7.70
C LEU A 288 -22.13 16.85 -6.40
N PHE A 289 -21.02 16.15 -6.34
CA PHE A 289 -20.63 15.35 -5.16
C PHE A 289 -20.27 16.25 -3.97
N ASP A 290 -19.48 17.31 -4.19
CA ASP A 290 -19.10 18.28 -3.16
C ASP A 290 -20.34 18.98 -2.57
N ARG A 291 -21.34 19.29 -3.43
CA ARG A 291 -22.60 19.88 -3.00
C ARG A 291 -23.42 18.93 -2.13
N ARG A 292 -23.51 17.65 -2.51
CA ARG A 292 -24.21 16.61 -1.74
C ARG A 292 -23.52 16.30 -0.43
N LEU A 293 -22.18 16.30 -0.39
CA LEU A 293 -21.40 16.12 0.83
C LEU A 293 -21.50 17.32 1.78
N GLY A 294 -21.52 18.55 1.23
CA GLY A 294 -21.74 19.77 2.01
C GLY A 294 -23.11 19.80 2.70
N ASP A 295 -24.12 19.16 2.10
CA ASP A 295 -25.47 19.04 2.68
C ASP A 295 -25.52 18.04 3.87
N THR A 296 -24.47 17.22 4.07
CA THR A 296 -24.47 16.14 5.08
C THR A 296 -23.67 16.44 6.37
N ASP A 297 -22.98 17.56 6.47
CA ASP A 297 -22.06 17.94 7.57
C ASP A 297 -21.03 16.84 7.96
N LEU A 298 -20.89 15.80 7.15
CA LEU A 298 -20.06 14.63 7.42
C LEU A 298 -18.57 14.86 7.16
N MET A 299 -18.22 15.90 6.41
CA MET A 299 -16.83 16.26 6.13
C MET A 299 -16.60 17.73 6.49
N ILE A 300 -15.43 18.02 7.08
CA ILE A 300 -14.88 19.37 7.13
C ILE A 300 -14.59 19.78 5.69
N THR A 301 -15.60 20.26 4.97
CA THR A 301 -15.39 20.94 3.71
C THR A 301 -14.58 22.19 4.03
N GLU A 302 -13.44 22.37 3.34
CA GLU A 302 -12.85 23.69 3.21
C GLU A 302 -13.89 24.59 2.50
N HIS A 303 -14.87 25.04 3.24
CA HIS A 303 -15.75 26.08 2.81
C HIS A 303 -14.86 27.29 2.48
N ASN A 304 -15.05 27.85 1.31
CA ASN A 304 -14.41 29.10 0.91
C ASN A 304 -14.64 30.13 2.02
N SER A 305 -13.77 30.14 3.00
CA SER A 305 -13.78 31.11 4.11
C SER A 305 -13.73 32.56 3.62
N MET A 306 -13.21 32.77 2.41
CA MET A 306 -13.09 34.08 1.79
C MET A 306 -14.43 34.76 1.48
N VAL A 307 -15.45 34.02 1.02
CA VAL A 307 -16.78 34.61 0.74
C VAL A 307 -17.55 34.85 2.05
N ASN A 308 -17.38 33.96 3.02
CA ASN A 308 -17.95 34.15 4.35
C ASN A 308 -17.21 35.20 5.17
N GLU A 309 -15.89 35.38 4.95
CA GLU A 309 -15.13 36.40 5.67
C GLU A 309 -15.48 37.82 5.22
N GLN A 310 -15.72 38.04 3.93
CA GLN A 310 -16.25 39.32 3.44
C GLN A 310 -17.68 39.59 3.91
N VAL A 311 -18.55 38.57 3.92
CA VAL A 311 -19.91 38.70 4.46
C VAL A 311 -19.86 38.85 5.98
N SER A 312 -18.98 38.13 6.66
CA SER A 312 -18.76 38.23 8.10
C SER A 312 -18.20 39.59 8.52
N LEU A 313 -17.21 40.12 7.82
CA LEU A 313 -16.67 41.48 8.10
C LEU A 313 -17.72 42.56 7.89
N ASN A 314 -18.49 42.51 6.81
CA ASN A 314 -19.58 43.46 6.55
C ASN A 314 -20.75 43.28 7.57
N SER A 315 -21.06 42.05 8.00
CA SER A 315 -22.05 41.84 9.06
C SER A 315 -21.52 42.33 10.41
N VAL A 316 -20.26 42.04 10.73
CA VAL A 316 -19.60 42.53 11.95
C VAL A 316 -19.50 44.07 11.96
N PHE A 317 -19.15 44.69 10.85
CA PHE A 317 -19.17 46.17 10.73
C PHE A 317 -20.57 46.74 10.86
N ARG A 318 -21.60 46.12 10.32
CA ARG A 318 -23.01 46.52 10.53
C ARG A 318 -23.43 46.36 11.99
N THR A 319 -23.15 45.20 12.60
CA THR A 319 -23.50 44.96 14.00
C THR A 319 -22.78 45.86 14.97
N VAL A 320 -21.49 46.19 14.67
CA VAL A 320 -20.71 47.19 15.42
C VAL A 320 -21.23 48.62 15.21
N SER A 321 -21.66 48.95 13.99
CA SER A 321 -22.28 50.23 13.67
C SER A 321 -23.66 50.46 14.30
N ASP A 322 -24.42 49.36 14.50
CA ASP A 322 -25.78 49.42 15.04
C ASP A 322 -25.86 49.28 16.55
N SER A 323 -24.80 48.80 17.21
CA SER A 323 -24.77 48.72 18.66
C SER A 323 -24.43 50.07 19.32
N LYS A 324 -25.39 50.62 20.06
CA LYS A 324 -25.24 51.88 20.81
C LYS A 324 -24.04 51.85 21.78
N GLU A 325 -23.86 50.76 22.48
CA GLU A 325 -22.78 50.58 23.47
C GLU A 325 -21.37 50.61 22.83
N LEU A 326 -21.19 49.98 21.64
CA LEU A 326 -19.92 50.01 20.96
C LEU A 326 -19.58 51.37 20.37
N ARG A 327 -20.59 52.12 19.92
CA ARG A 327 -20.40 53.52 19.50
C ARG A 327 -19.93 54.38 20.64
N ASP A 328 -20.50 54.23 21.81
CA ASP A 328 -20.13 54.98 23.03
C ASP A 328 -18.72 54.61 23.51
N ILE A 329 -18.33 53.34 23.46
CA ILE A 329 -16.96 52.91 23.77
C ILE A 329 -15.94 53.46 22.79
N ILE A 330 -16.22 53.43 21.47
CA ILE A 330 -15.34 53.96 20.43
C ILE A 330 -15.24 55.48 20.55
N ALA A 331 -16.36 56.19 20.78
CA ALA A 331 -16.35 57.61 20.96
C ALA A 331 -15.56 58.04 22.22
N HIS A 332 -15.70 57.25 23.32
CA HIS A 332 -14.96 57.54 24.57
C HIS A 332 -13.46 57.23 24.45
N ARG A 333 -13.07 56.22 23.71
CA ARG A 333 -11.65 55.93 23.40
C ARG A 333 -11.06 56.92 22.42
N ALA A 334 -11.82 57.30 21.40
CA ALA A 334 -11.38 58.35 20.46
C ALA A 334 -11.18 59.69 21.17
N HIS A 335 -12.11 60.07 22.03
CA HIS A 335 -11.99 61.30 22.82
C HIS A 335 -10.75 61.30 23.73
N ARG A 336 -10.45 60.16 24.39
CA ARG A 336 -9.23 60.01 25.21
C ARG A 336 -7.94 60.02 24.36
N PHE A 337 -7.98 59.48 23.14
CA PHE A 337 -6.84 59.51 22.21
C PHE A 337 -6.54 60.91 21.72
N PHE A 338 -7.56 61.65 21.28
CA PHE A 338 -7.40 63.04 20.83
C PHE A 338 -7.05 63.99 21.98
N ALA A 339 -7.51 63.75 23.19
CA ALA A 339 -7.12 64.50 24.36
C ALA A 339 -5.63 64.27 24.74
N ARG A 340 -5.09 63.11 24.43
CA ARG A 340 -3.70 62.73 24.74
C ARG A 340 -2.69 63.17 23.65
N TYR A 341 -3.19 63.37 22.38
CA TYR A 341 -2.38 63.76 21.22
C TYR A 341 -3.04 64.87 20.40
N PRO A 342 -3.12 66.08 20.91
CA PRO A 342 -3.88 67.19 20.28
C PRO A 342 -3.27 67.78 19.01
N LYS A 343 -2.12 67.29 18.51
CA LYS A 343 -1.42 67.88 17.35
C LYS A 343 -1.23 66.97 16.15
N ARG A 344 -1.91 65.80 16.05
CA ARG A 344 -1.87 64.97 14.86
C ARG A 344 -3.16 65.12 14.06
N SER A 345 -3.11 66.04 13.04
CA SER A 345 -4.12 66.06 11.98
C SER A 345 -3.99 64.79 11.15
N LEU A 346 -5.01 63.93 11.18
CA LEU A 346 -5.15 62.79 10.26
C LEU A 346 -5.42 63.32 8.85
N PRO A 347 -4.81 62.76 7.79
CA PRO A 347 -5.18 63.12 6.41
C PRO A 347 -6.64 62.73 6.16
N VAL A 348 -7.41 63.71 5.67
CA VAL A 348 -8.81 63.49 5.21
C VAL A 348 -8.75 62.65 3.97
N TRP A 349 -9.17 61.38 4.05
CA TRP A 349 -9.46 60.58 2.88
C TRP A 349 -10.84 60.97 2.36
N HIS A 350 -10.85 61.66 1.24
CA HIS A 350 -12.09 61.86 0.48
C HIS A 350 -12.47 60.52 -0.16
N CYS A 351 -13.69 60.02 0.12
CA CYS A 351 -14.35 58.96 -0.61
C CYS A 351 -14.71 59.43 -2.01
#